data_5b5623da3f26a9d93a69d2239bf325a1
#
_entry.id   5b5623da3f26a9d93a69d2239bf325a1
#
_cell.length_a   1.000
_cell.length_b   1.000
_cell.length_c   1.000
_cell.angle_alpha   90.00
_cell.angle_beta   90.00
_cell.angle_gamma   90.00
#
_symmetry.space_group_name_H-M   'P 1'
#
loop_
_entity.id
_entity.type
_entity.pdbx_description
1 polymer ?
#
loop_
_entity_poly.entity_id
_entity_poly.type
_entity_poly.pdbx_seq_one_letter_code
_entity_poly.pdbx_strand_id
1 'polypeptide(L)'
;MRAVVFAAVGELTVAERPEPVPGPREVVIETAAVGICGTDTHVLDGEFEGTVFPLVPGHEATGTVVALGPGADEGPSALAVGDHVAVNPSSTCGECDLCLTGRQNLCRAWNGMGVVRADGAAQQRFTAPVANVFKLRPDTDVFEAALIEPLACAIHGWDVLPRRMADHVLVYGSGTMGLLMAQLAPRAGAASVTIIDVNPDRLVTAAQVGIEHRYTSAGDADRAEWDVVIDCTGSIAAIEDGLPRVMAGGVFQHFGVAPADATARYSPFRVYRDEVSVVGTMAVLNSFGRAVAMFETGAIKAQPMISHSFTLEDYAQALRMFRAGQGRKLQVRPNQDTSRTLLGQPGQRR
;
A
#
# COMPACT_ATOMS: atom_id res chain seq x y z
N MET A 1 -26.29 1.67 7.47
CA MET A 1 -25.33 1.82 6.37
C MET A 1 -24.80 0.47 5.90
N ARG A 2 -24.37 0.35 4.63
CA ARG A 2 -23.84 -0.92 4.07
C ARG A 2 -22.33 -1.05 4.31
N ALA A 3 -21.89 -2.28 4.53
CA ALA A 3 -20.49 -2.65 4.71
C ALA A 3 -20.20 -4.04 4.14
N VAL A 4 -18.98 -4.23 3.64
CA VAL A 4 -18.42 -5.57 3.41
C VAL A 4 -18.01 -6.15 4.76
N VAL A 5 -18.40 -7.39 5.03
CA VAL A 5 -18.04 -8.09 6.28
C VAL A 5 -17.38 -9.42 5.92
N PHE A 6 -16.16 -9.62 6.40
CA PHE A 6 -15.54 -10.93 6.50
C PHE A 6 -16.09 -11.60 7.76
N ALA A 7 -17.10 -12.46 7.59
CA ALA A 7 -17.82 -13.08 8.71
C ALA A 7 -16.99 -14.17 9.40
N ALA A 8 -16.24 -14.92 8.61
CA ALA A 8 -15.28 -15.95 9.01
C ALA A 8 -14.23 -16.13 7.89
N VAL A 9 -13.28 -17.03 8.10
CA VAL A 9 -12.29 -17.41 7.07
C VAL A 9 -13.03 -17.89 5.81
N GLY A 10 -12.75 -17.26 4.67
CA GLY A 10 -13.35 -17.55 3.37
C GLY A 10 -14.80 -17.04 3.21
N GLU A 11 -15.38 -16.42 4.22
CA GLU A 11 -16.77 -15.95 4.21
C GLU A 11 -16.86 -14.43 4.11
N LEU A 12 -17.37 -13.95 2.98
CA LEU A 12 -17.57 -12.53 2.69
C LEU A 12 -19.03 -12.26 2.37
N THR A 13 -19.60 -11.23 3.00
CA THR A 13 -20.96 -10.75 2.74
C THR A 13 -21.01 -9.24 2.70
N VAL A 14 -22.05 -8.67 2.07
CA VAL A 14 -22.42 -7.26 2.24
C VAL A 14 -23.61 -7.21 3.19
N ALA A 15 -23.49 -6.44 4.25
CA ALA A 15 -24.50 -6.39 5.32
C ALA A 15 -24.83 -4.94 5.72
N GLU A 16 -26.04 -4.76 6.24
CA GLU A 16 -26.42 -3.54 6.93
C GLU A 16 -25.77 -3.48 8.32
N ARG A 17 -25.19 -2.35 8.65
CA ARG A 17 -24.58 -2.05 9.94
C ARG A 17 -25.12 -0.75 10.51
N PRO A 18 -25.09 -0.55 11.84
CA PRO A 18 -25.42 0.73 12.44
C PRO A 18 -24.54 1.85 11.89
N GLU A 19 -25.06 3.09 11.87
CA GLU A 19 -24.26 4.26 11.61
C GLU A 19 -23.17 4.41 12.70
N PRO A 20 -21.91 4.71 12.34
CA PRO A 20 -20.86 4.88 13.32
C PRO A 20 -21.04 6.17 14.12
N VAL A 21 -20.77 6.12 15.40
CA VAL A 21 -20.80 7.27 16.31
C VAL A 21 -19.37 7.53 16.79
N PRO A 22 -18.82 8.75 16.62
CA PRO A 22 -17.45 9.03 16.99
C PRO A 22 -17.31 9.18 18.50
N GLY A 23 -16.34 8.51 19.10
CA GLY A 23 -15.91 8.68 20.46
C GLY A 23 -15.05 9.95 20.67
N PRO A 24 -14.54 10.20 21.89
CA PRO A 24 -13.62 11.30 22.14
C PRO A 24 -12.37 11.21 21.25
N ARG A 25 -12.04 12.34 20.60
CA ARG A 25 -10.95 12.46 19.64
C ARG A 25 -11.02 11.45 18.48
N GLU A 26 -12.23 11.12 18.06
CA GLU A 26 -12.50 10.37 16.84
C GLU A 26 -13.32 11.20 15.87
N VAL A 27 -13.29 10.84 14.60
CA VAL A 27 -14.16 11.42 13.57
C VAL A 27 -14.90 10.32 12.83
N VAL A 28 -16.07 10.64 12.27
CA VAL A 28 -16.71 9.80 11.25
C VAL A 28 -16.29 10.31 9.88
N ILE A 29 -15.83 9.39 9.06
CA ILE A 29 -15.40 9.65 7.68
C ILE A 29 -16.38 8.94 6.74
N GLU A 30 -16.95 9.69 5.79
CA GLU A 30 -17.66 9.13 4.66
C GLU A 30 -16.60 8.63 3.66
N THR A 31 -16.58 7.33 3.38
CA THR A 31 -15.57 6.69 2.55
C THR A 31 -15.69 7.13 1.09
N ALA A 32 -14.67 7.78 0.56
CA ALA A 32 -14.57 8.08 -0.87
C ALA A 32 -14.05 6.87 -1.65
N ALA A 33 -12.92 6.34 -1.20
CA ALA A 33 -12.30 5.17 -1.80
C ALA A 33 -11.51 4.35 -0.77
N VAL A 34 -11.47 3.04 -0.99
CA VAL A 34 -10.57 2.12 -0.29
C VAL A 34 -9.87 1.22 -1.32
N GLY A 35 -8.55 1.15 -1.25
CA GLY A 35 -7.75 0.31 -2.13
C GLY A 35 -7.86 -1.17 -1.77
N ILE A 36 -7.83 -2.04 -2.77
CA ILE A 36 -7.69 -3.50 -2.60
C ILE A 36 -6.20 -3.84 -2.56
N CYS A 37 -5.80 -4.60 -1.55
CA CYS A 37 -4.43 -5.02 -1.27
C CYS A 37 -4.33 -6.55 -1.15
N GLY A 38 -3.13 -7.11 -1.29
CA GLY A 38 -2.85 -8.51 -0.98
C GLY A 38 -3.20 -8.89 0.46
N THR A 39 -3.04 -7.97 1.39
CA THR A 39 -3.44 -8.16 2.79
C THR A 39 -4.93 -8.51 2.95
N ASP A 40 -5.83 -7.93 2.14
CA ASP A 40 -7.26 -8.26 2.20
C ASP A 40 -7.51 -9.73 1.84
N THR A 41 -6.74 -10.29 0.91
CA THR A 41 -6.83 -11.71 0.55
C THR A 41 -6.28 -12.60 1.66
N HIS A 42 -5.13 -12.26 2.25
CA HIS A 42 -4.54 -13.00 3.37
C HIS A 42 -5.43 -12.99 4.61
N VAL A 43 -6.09 -11.85 4.90
CA VAL A 43 -7.08 -11.75 5.99
C VAL A 43 -8.27 -12.66 5.72
N LEU A 44 -8.87 -12.59 4.51
CA LEU A 44 -10.03 -13.43 4.16
C LEU A 44 -9.69 -14.92 4.19
N ASP A 45 -8.47 -15.31 3.78
CA ASP A 45 -8.02 -16.71 3.73
C ASP A 45 -7.56 -17.22 5.11
N GLY A 46 -7.54 -16.35 6.15
CA GLY A 46 -7.12 -16.71 7.51
C GLY A 46 -5.60 -16.84 7.68
N GLU A 47 -4.83 -16.32 6.73
CA GLU A 47 -3.37 -16.37 6.72
C GLU A 47 -2.73 -15.20 7.50
N PHE A 48 -3.51 -14.15 7.83
CA PHE A 48 -3.00 -13.02 8.60
C PHE A 48 -3.18 -13.28 10.10
N GLU A 49 -2.06 -13.45 10.81
CA GLU A 49 -2.05 -13.76 12.23
C GLU A 49 -2.69 -12.65 13.07
N GLY A 50 -3.54 -13.04 14.03
CA GLY A 50 -4.20 -12.13 14.96
C GLY A 50 -5.49 -11.49 14.45
N THR A 51 -5.93 -11.79 13.22
CA THR A 51 -7.25 -11.33 12.73
C THR A 51 -8.38 -11.92 13.55
N VAL A 52 -9.33 -11.06 13.92
CA VAL A 52 -10.55 -11.43 14.66
C VAL A 52 -11.77 -11.18 13.80
N PHE A 53 -12.54 -12.23 13.54
CA PHE A 53 -13.80 -12.15 12.80
C PHE A 53 -15.00 -12.01 13.75
N PRO A 54 -16.13 -11.36 13.32
CA PRO A 54 -16.31 -10.69 12.05
C PRO A 54 -15.54 -9.37 11.95
N LEU A 55 -15.08 -9.00 10.74
CA LEU A 55 -14.28 -7.80 10.49
C LEU A 55 -14.75 -7.12 9.19
N VAL A 56 -14.84 -5.79 9.19
CA VAL A 56 -14.93 -5.00 7.95
C VAL A 56 -13.51 -4.80 7.41
N PRO A 57 -13.18 -5.23 6.18
CA PRO A 57 -11.84 -5.05 5.61
C PRO A 57 -11.58 -3.62 5.13
N GLY A 58 -10.38 -3.39 4.58
CA GLY A 58 -10.01 -2.16 3.89
C GLY A 58 -9.21 -1.19 4.76
N HIS A 59 -7.93 -1.06 4.44
CA HIS A 59 -6.93 -0.30 5.19
C HIS A 59 -6.28 0.84 4.39
N GLU A 60 -6.48 0.92 3.09
CA GLU A 60 -6.00 1.99 2.21
C GLU A 60 -7.12 3.02 1.98
N ALA A 61 -7.44 3.83 2.98
CA ALA A 61 -8.70 4.58 3.04
C ALA A 61 -8.54 6.09 2.88
N THR A 62 -9.48 6.67 2.13
CA THR A 62 -9.69 8.12 2.02
C THR A 62 -11.18 8.45 2.09
N GLY A 63 -11.48 9.70 2.45
CA GLY A 63 -12.87 10.15 2.52
C GLY A 63 -13.02 11.59 2.95
N THR A 64 -14.22 11.92 3.37
CA THR A 64 -14.58 13.24 3.86
C THR A 64 -15.09 13.13 5.30
N VAL A 65 -14.61 13.99 6.19
CA VAL A 65 -15.09 14.06 7.57
C VAL A 65 -16.54 14.53 7.59
N VAL A 66 -17.43 13.76 8.19
CA VAL A 66 -18.88 14.05 8.25
C VAL A 66 -19.40 14.26 9.67
N ALA A 67 -18.68 13.81 10.70
CA ALA A 67 -18.99 14.11 12.09
C ALA A 67 -17.71 14.13 12.96
N LEU A 68 -17.76 14.90 14.02
CA LEU A 68 -16.67 15.08 14.99
C LEU A 68 -17.10 14.53 16.35
N GLY A 69 -16.25 13.74 16.98
CA GLY A 69 -16.38 13.43 18.40
C GLY A 69 -15.78 14.55 19.27
N PRO A 70 -16.02 14.53 20.59
CA PRO A 70 -15.52 15.54 21.50
C PRO A 70 -14.00 15.73 21.40
N GLY A 71 -13.54 16.99 21.22
CA GLY A 71 -12.12 17.36 21.12
C GLY A 71 -11.44 16.98 19.79
N ALA A 72 -12.20 16.59 18.77
CA ALA A 72 -11.64 16.30 17.45
C ALA A 72 -11.27 17.56 16.66
N ASP A 73 -11.86 18.71 17.01
CA ASP A 73 -11.61 20.05 16.47
C ASP A 73 -10.56 20.84 17.25
N GLU A 74 -9.84 20.18 18.16
CA GLU A 74 -8.85 20.82 19.02
C GLU A 74 -7.41 20.33 18.74
N GLY A 75 -6.45 21.22 19.04
CA GLY A 75 -5.02 20.92 18.96
C GLY A 75 -4.43 20.94 17.54
N PRO A 76 -3.17 20.48 17.39
CA PRO A 76 -2.42 20.63 16.14
C PRO A 76 -2.95 19.75 14.99
N SER A 77 -3.76 18.74 15.29
CA SER A 77 -4.39 17.85 14.30
C SER A 77 -5.91 18.08 14.23
N ALA A 78 -6.38 19.28 14.56
CA ALA A 78 -7.80 19.64 14.52
C ALA A 78 -8.41 19.41 13.13
N LEU A 79 -9.58 18.77 13.11
CA LEU A 79 -10.34 18.47 11.90
C LEU A 79 -11.66 19.22 11.89
N ALA A 80 -12.21 19.41 10.70
CA ALA A 80 -13.51 20.03 10.49
C ALA A 80 -14.38 19.13 9.60
N VAL A 81 -15.71 19.22 9.77
CA VAL A 81 -16.65 18.61 8.84
C VAL A 81 -16.42 19.18 7.44
N GLY A 82 -16.32 18.32 6.45
CA GLY A 82 -15.99 18.66 5.05
C GLY A 82 -14.52 18.52 4.70
N ASP A 83 -13.63 18.28 5.66
CA ASP A 83 -12.21 18.03 5.35
C ASP A 83 -12.04 16.72 4.57
N HIS A 84 -11.33 16.79 3.44
CA HIS A 84 -10.85 15.60 2.75
C HIS A 84 -9.66 15.02 3.50
N VAL A 85 -9.63 13.70 3.67
CA VAL A 85 -8.63 13.05 4.52
C VAL A 85 -8.15 11.72 3.94
N ALA A 86 -6.90 11.35 4.29
CA ALA A 86 -6.35 10.00 4.18
C ALA A 86 -6.10 9.45 5.58
N VAL A 87 -6.24 8.13 5.76
CA VAL A 87 -6.17 7.49 7.08
C VAL A 87 -5.02 6.51 7.17
N ASN A 88 -4.14 6.73 8.15
CA ASN A 88 -3.12 5.74 8.52
C ASN A 88 -3.80 4.60 9.28
N PRO A 89 -3.78 3.35 8.74
CA PRO A 89 -4.49 2.24 9.36
C PRO A 89 -3.83 1.72 10.64
N SER A 90 -2.57 2.10 10.92
CA SER A 90 -1.77 1.51 11.98
C SER A 90 -2.03 2.15 13.34
N SER A 91 -2.41 1.33 14.34
CA SER A 91 -2.46 1.71 15.74
C SER A 91 -1.47 0.88 16.54
N THR A 92 -0.81 1.51 17.53
CA THR A 92 0.26 0.90 18.33
C THR A 92 0.09 1.22 19.81
N CYS A 93 0.68 0.43 20.71
CA CYS A 93 0.52 0.68 22.14
C CYS A 93 1.31 1.89 22.67
N GLY A 94 2.37 2.31 21.97
CA GLY A 94 3.21 3.43 22.40
C GLY A 94 4.18 3.13 23.55
N GLU A 95 4.08 1.99 24.24
CA GLU A 95 4.78 1.71 25.49
C GLU A 95 5.71 0.48 25.47
N CYS A 96 5.58 -0.42 24.49
CA CYS A 96 6.50 -1.57 24.38
C CYS A 96 7.90 -1.13 23.91
N ASP A 97 8.87 -2.00 24.13
CA ASP A 97 10.27 -1.81 23.75
C ASP A 97 10.46 -1.39 22.28
N LEU A 98 9.67 -1.97 21.36
CA LEU A 98 9.68 -1.63 19.94
C LEU A 98 9.11 -0.22 19.69
N CYS A 99 8.02 0.15 20.34
CA CYS A 99 7.47 1.50 20.25
C CYS A 99 8.45 2.55 20.80
N LEU A 100 9.03 2.29 21.98
CA LEU A 100 9.95 3.22 22.65
C LEU A 100 11.28 3.38 21.89
N THR A 101 11.65 2.42 21.05
CA THR A 101 12.86 2.48 20.19
C THR A 101 12.59 2.94 18.76
N GLY A 102 11.37 3.45 18.47
CA GLY A 102 11.03 3.99 17.16
C GLY A 102 10.66 2.95 16.10
N ARG A 103 10.30 1.73 16.52
CA ARG A 103 9.90 0.61 15.66
C ARG A 103 8.42 0.27 15.84
N GLN A 104 7.55 1.27 15.78
CA GLN A 104 6.12 1.13 16.05
C GLN A 104 5.42 0.17 15.06
N ASN A 105 5.89 0.07 13.83
CA ASN A 105 5.41 -0.91 12.85
C ASN A 105 5.54 -2.37 13.30
N LEU A 106 6.46 -2.65 14.22
CA LEU A 106 6.70 -3.97 14.82
C LEU A 106 6.13 -4.08 16.23
N CYS A 107 5.23 -3.18 16.63
CA CYS A 107 4.61 -3.17 17.96
C CYS A 107 3.97 -4.53 18.28
N ARG A 108 4.21 -5.06 19.49
CA ARG A 108 3.65 -6.35 19.94
C ARG A 108 2.11 -6.34 20.02
N ALA A 109 1.51 -5.17 20.17
CA ALA A 109 0.07 -4.95 20.18
C ALA A 109 -0.36 -4.12 18.96
N TRP A 110 0.34 -4.29 17.81
CA TRP A 110 -0.03 -3.62 16.58
C TRP A 110 -1.45 -4.02 16.16
N ASN A 111 -2.25 -3.03 15.78
CA ASN A 111 -3.61 -3.24 15.29
C ASN A 111 -3.82 -2.43 14.01
N GLY A 112 -3.99 -3.13 12.91
CA GLY A 112 -4.32 -2.55 11.61
C GLY A 112 -5.83 -2.47 11.41
N MET A 113 -6.32 -1.26 11.16
CA MET A 113 -7.71 -1.02 10.74
C MET A 113 -8.03 -1.85 9.49
N GLY A 114 -9.10 -2.66 9.53
CA GLY A 114 -9.49 -3.55 8.44
C GLY A 114 -8.58 -4.79 8.26
N VAL A 115 -7.70 -5.07 9.22
CA VAL A 115 -6.72 -6.16 9.14
C VAL A 115 -6.77 -7.07 10.37
N VAL A 116 -6.77 -6.51 11.59
CA VAL A 116 -6.65 -7.30 12.82
C VAL A 116 -7.95 -7.31 13.62
N ARG A 117 -8.32 -6.21 14.26
CA ARG A 117 -9.51 -6.14 15.16
C ARG A 117 -10.39 -4.93 14.92
N ALA A 118 -9.82 -3.82 14.43
CA ALA A 118 -10.57 -2.62 14.13
C ALA A 118 -11.20 -2.74 12.76
N ASP A 119 -12.51 -2.44 12.65
CA ASP A 119 -13.21 -2.38 11.38
C ASP A 119 -12.53 -1.38 10.43
N GLY A 120 -12.43 -1.77 9.15
CA GLY A 120 -11.85 -0.98 8.07
C GLY A 120 -12.85 -0.11 7.32
N ALA A 121 -12.40 0.39 6.17
CA ALA A 121 -13.13 1.38 5.39
C ALA A 121 -13.94 0.80 4.22
N ALA A 122 -14.03 -0.55 4.06
CA ALA A 122 -14.92 -1.16 3.05
C ALA A 122 -16.39 -1.07 3.48
N GLN A 123 -16.82 0.14 3.85
CA GLN A 123 -18.15 0.51 4.30
C GLN A 123 -18.43 1.98 3.96
N GLN A 124 -19.70 2.38 3.98
CA GLN A 124 -20.11 3.72 3.58
C GLN A 124 -19.53 4.82 4.49
N ARG A 125 -19.41 4.55 5.80
CA ARG A 125 -18.82 5.44 6.80
C ARG A 125 -18.07 4.61 7.84
N PHE A 126 -16.99 5.17 8.40
CA PHE A 126 -16.22 4.53 9.46
C PHE A 126 -15.68 5.57 10.44
N THR A 127 -15.31 5.13 11.65
CA THR A 127 -14.62 5.99 12.62
C THR A 127 -13.12 5.84 12.52
N ALA A 128 -12.39 6.93 12.79
CA ALA A 128 -10.95 6.91 12.93
C ALA A 128 -10.50 7.88 14.04
N PRO A 129 -9.45 7.51 14.85
CA PRO A 129 -8.85 8.43 15.79
C PRO A 129 -8.20 9.62 15.03
N VAL A 130 -8.36 10.83 15.54
CA VAL A 130 -7.77 12.06 14.95
C VAL A 130 -6.26 11.92 14.69
N ALA A 131 -5.54 11.21 15.56
CA ALA A 131 -4.11 10.98 15.42
C ALA A 131 -3.73 10.16 14.17
N ASN A 132 -4.67 9.41 13.61
CA ASN A 132 -4.50 8.59 12.41
C ASN A 132 -5.01 9.28 11.13
N VAL A 133 -5.65 10.45 11.25
CA VAL A 133 -6.31 11.15 10.14
C VAL A 133 -5.43 12.30 9.65
N PHE A 134 -5.13 12.30 8.37
CA PHE A 134 -4.30 13.31 7.72
C PHE A 134 -5.15 14.10 6.74
N LYS A 135 -5.28 15.41 7.01
CA LYS A 135 -6.00 16.33 6.16
C LYS A 135 -5.30 16.49 4.82
N LEU A 136 -6.07 16.46 3.74
CA LEU A 136 -5.62 16.69 2.37
C LEU A 136 -5.95 18.12 1.94
N ARG A 137 -5.19 18.64 0.99
CA ARG A 137 -5.50 19.92 0.36
C ARG A 137 -6.83 19.83 -0.39
N PRO A 138 -7.60 20.93 -0.48
CA PRO A 138 -8.90 20.92 -1.14
C PRO A 138 -8.87 20.54 -2.63
N ASP A 139 -7.72 20.73 -3.29
CA ASP A 139 -7.50 20.40 -4.71
C ASP A 139 -6.99 18.95 -4.94
N THR A 140 -6.75 18.19 -3.86
CA THR A 140 -6.31 16.79 -3.95
C THR A 140 -7.48 15.90 -4.37
N ASP A 141 -7.28 15.07 -5.41
CA ASP A 141 -8.26 14.05 -5.78
C ASP A 141 -8.35 12.99 -4.69
N VAL A 142 -9.47 12.97 -3.96
CA VAL A 142 -9.69 12.08 -2.83
C VAL A 142 -9.74 10.60 -3.23
N PHE A 143 -10.08 10.28 -4.49
CA PHE A 143 -10.08 8.90 -4.97
C PHE A 143 -8.67 8.40 -5.28
N GLU A 144 -7.85 9.26 -5.89
CA GLU A 144 -6.44 8.93 -6.15
C GLU A 144 -5.64 8.85 -4.85
N ALA A 145 -6.02 9.63 -3.84
CA ALA A 145 -5.36 9.71 -2.53
C ALA A 145 -5.42 8.39 -1.73
N ALA A 146 -6.25 7.41 -2.11
CA ALA A 146 -6.20 6.06 -1.55
C ALA A 146 -4.83 5.36 -1.79
N LEU A 147 -4.01 5.88 -2.71
CA LEU A 147 -2.61 5.46 -2.89
C LEU A 147 -1.64 6.01 -1.82
N ILE A 148 -2.08 6.89 -0.91
CA ILE A 148 -1.20 7.47 0.13
C ILE A 148 -0.74 6.40 1.13
N GLU A 149 -1.61 5.46 1.50
CA GLU A 149 -1.21 4.37 2.40
C GLU A 149 -0.11 3.50 1.79
N PRO A 150 -0.28 2.89 0.59
CA PRO A 150 0.79 2.12 -0.02
C PRO A 150 2.03 2.98 -0.37
N LEU A 151 1.86 4.29 -0.64
CA LEU A 151 2.99 5.21 -0.78
C LEU A 151 3.76 5.37 0.53
N ALA A 152 3.06 5.40 1.67
CA ALA A 152 3.72 5.46 2.97
C ALA A 152 4.53 4.18 3.25
N CYS A 153 4.04 3.01 2.86
CA CYS A 153 4.80 1.76 2.90
C CYS A 153 6.06 1.85 1.99
N ALA A 154 5.91 2.36 0.76
CA ALA A 154 7.02 2.51 -0.17
C ALA A 154 8.09 3.49 0.34
N ILE A 155 7.70 4.60 0.98
CA ILE A 155 8.62 5.53 1.61
C ILE A 155 9.40 4.85 2.74
N HIS A 156 8.71 4.07 3.60
CA HIS A 156 9.41 3.29 4.63
C HIS A 156 10.37 2.26 4.00
N GLY A 157 9.98 1.64 2.89
CA GLY A 157 10.87 0.76 2.12
C GLY A 157 12.18 1.46 1.73
N TRP A 158 12.10 2.67 1.25
CA TRP A 158 13.27 3.48 0.91
C TRP A 158 14.07 3.93 2.14
N ASP A 159 13.43 4.16 3.29
CA ASP A 159 14.12 4.58 4.52
C ASP A 159 15.05 3.50 5.08
N VAL A 160 14.71 2.22 4.91
CA VAL A 160 15.54 1.11 5.44
C VAL A 160 16.69 0.69 4.52
N LEU A 161 16.72 1.20 3.28
CA LEU A 161 17.78 0.84 2.33
C LEU A 161 19.08 1.59 2.61
N PRO A 162 20.22 0.89 2.76
CA PRO A 162 21.56 1.51 2.76
C PRO A 162 21.94 1.90 1.32
N ARG A 163 21.37 3.00 0.83
CA ARG A 163 21.53 3.49 -0.55
C ARG A 163 22.55 4.61 -0.67
N ARG A 164 23.09 4.78 -1.87
CA ARG A 164 24.02 5.86 -2.23
C ARG A 164 23.46 6.68 -3.39
N MET A 165 23.97 7.90 -3.54
CA MET A 165 23.68 8.70 -4.74
C MET A 165 24.21 8.00 -5.99
N ALA A 166 23.41 8.06 -7.05
CA ALA A 166 23.69 7.45 -8.35
C ALA A 166 23.63 5.91 -8.39
N ASP A 167 23.01 5.26 -7.38
CA ASP A 167 22.73 3.83 -7.43
C ASP A 167 21.84 3.47 -8.62
N HIS A 168 22.08 2.31 -9.20
CA HIS A 168 21.21 1.68 -10.19
C HIS A 168 20.26 0.72 -9.51
N VAL A 169 18.96 0.88 -9.76
CA VAL A 169 17.89 0.17 -9.05
C VAL A 169 17.18 -0.81 -9.97
N LEU A 170 17.01 -2.04 -9.51
CA LEU A 170 16.15 -3.05 -10.13
C LEU A 170 14.94 -3.31 -9.23
N VAL A 171 13.74 -3.28 -9.82
CA VAL A 171 12.48 -3.59 -9.12
C VAL A 171 11.81 -4.78 -9.81
N TYR A 172 11.56 -5.84 -9.07
CA TYR A 172 10.74 -6.96 -9.51
C TYR A 172 9.27 -6.71 -9.16
N GLY A 173 8.42 -6.80 -10.17
CA GLY A 173 6.98 -6.56 -10.07
C GLY A 173 6.58 -5.15 -10.47
N SER A 174 5.73 -5.02 -11.48
CA SER A 174 5.09 -3.78 -11.95
C SER A 174 3.64 -3.66 -11.44
N GLY A 175 3.38 -4.18 -10.23
CA GLY A 175 2.16 -3.95 -9.47
C GLY A 175 2.20 -2.58 -8.77
N THR A 176 1.19 -2.31 -7.93
CA THR A 176 1.09 -1.04 -7.17
C THR A 176 2.38 -0.71 -6.43
N MET A 177 2.92 -1.66 -5.66
CA MET A 177 4.11 -1.41 -4.84
C MET A 177 5.36 -1.19 -5.68
N GLY A 178 5.60 -2.02 -6.71
CA GLY A 178 6.75 -1.83 -7.60
C GLY A 178 6.72 -0.52 -8.37
N LEU A 179 5.54 -0.09 -8.82
CA LEU A 179 5.38 1.22 -9.49
C LEU A 179 5.63 2.39 -8.52
N LEU A 180 5.23 2.30 -7.26
CA LEU A 180 5.53 3.31 -6.25
C LEU A 180 7.02 3.34 -5.92
N MET A 181 7.65 2.18 -5.67
CA MET A 181 9.09 2.08 -5.43
C MET A 181 9.89 2.65 -6.61
N ALA A 182 9.52 2.30 -7.84
CA ALA A 182 10.20 2.79 -9.04
C ALA A 182 10.04 4.30 -9.24
N GLN A 183 8.85 4.89 -8.96
CA GLN A 183 8.65 6.34 -9.06
C GLN A 183 9.39 7.13 -7.96
N LEU A 184 9.62 6.52 -6.79
CA LEU A 184 10.40 7.12 -5.71
C LEU A 184 11.91 7.07 -5.95
N ALA A 185 12.42 6.10 -6.72
CA ALA A 185 13.86 5.87 -6.90
C ALA A 185 14.65 7.12 -7.35
N PRO A 186 14.23 7.90 -8.37
CA PRO A 186 14.94 9.11 -8.74
C PRO A 186 15.01 10.14 -7.61
N ARG A 187 13.97 10.22 -6.76
CA ARG A 187 13.92 11.10 -5.59
C ARG A 187 14.81 10.59 -4.45
N ALA A 188 15.05 9.28 -4.41
CA ALA A 188 16.00 8.64 -3.51
C ALA A 188 17.45 8.74 -4.01
N GLY A 189 17.69 9.38 -5.17
CA GLY A 189 19.03 9.63 -5.72
C GLY A 189 19.50 8.57 -6.74
N ALA A 190 18.63 7.68 -7.21
CA ALA A 190 18.99 6.67 -8.20
C ALA A 190 19.40 7.29 -9.54
N ALA A 191 20.45 6.74 -10.17
CA ALA A 191 20.86 7.11 -11.53
C ALA A 191 19.97 6.49 -12.59
N SER A 192 19.48 5.28 -12.36
CA SER A 192 18.52 4.60 -13.25
C SER A 192 17.63 3.65 -12.47
N VAL A 193 16.46 3.38 -13.07
CA VAL A 193 15.48 2.42 -12.55
C VAL A 193 15.10 1.45 -13.64
N THR A 194 15.27 0.17 -13.37
CA THR A 194 14.80 -0.94 -14.21
C THR A 194 13.65 -1.63 -13.51
N ILE A 195 12.55 -1.91 -14.21
CA ILE A 195 11.43 -2.67 -13.66
C ILE A 195 11.20 -3.93 -14.48
N ILE A 196 10.98 -5.05 -13.79
CA ILE A 196 10.70 -6.36 -14.37
C ILE A 196 9.30 -6.81 -13.98
N ASP A 197 8.52 -7.26 -14.96
CA ASP A 197 7.27 -7.98 -14.72
C ASP A 197 7.05 -9.01 -15.81
N VAL A 198 6.78 -10.26 -15.44
CA VAL A 198 6.51 -11.35 -16.37
C VAL A 198 5.25 -11.11 -17.23
N ASN A 199 4.36 -10.22 -16.77
CA ASN A 199 3.17 -9.80 -17.51
C ASN A 199 3.45 -8.49 -18.27
N PRO A 200 3.59 -8.53 -19.62
CA PRO A 200 3.90 -7.35 -20.41
C PRO A 200 2.82 -6.25 -20.31
N ASP A 201 1.56 -6.61 -20.07
CA ASP A 201 0.47 -5.62 -19.93
C ASP A 201 0.68 -4.71 -18.68
N ARG A 202 1.35 -5.20 -17.65
CA ARG A 202 1.70 -4.41 -16.48
C ARG A 202 2.79 -3.39 -16.78
N LEU A 203 3.71 -3.70 -17.69
CA LEU A 203 4.77 -2.78 -18.11
C LEU A 203 4.25 -1.57 -18.91
N VAL A 204 3.05 -1.65 -19.47
CA VAL A 204 2.39 -0.49 -20.08
C VAL A 204 2.17 0.63 -19.06
N THR A 205 1.71 0.29 -17.85
CA THR A 205 1.55 1.27 -16.77
C THR A 205 2.89 1.83 -16.30
N ALA A 206 3.93 1.01 -16.23
CA ALA A 206 5.28 1.49 -15.91
C ALA A 206 5.75 2.55 -16.89
N ALA A 207 5.46 2.37 -18.20
CA ALA A 207 5.74 3.40 -19.21
C ALA A 207 4.95 4.70 -18.97
N GLN A 208 3.66 4.59 -18.63
CA GLN A 208 2.80 5.76 -18.37
C GLN A 208 3.27 6.57 -17.17
N VAL A 209 3.80 5.93 -16.13
CA VAL A 209 4.36 6.61 -14.97
C VAL A 209 5.80 7.09 -15.20
N GLY A 210 6.42 6.79 -16.35
CA GLY A 210 7.70 7.35 -16.77
C GLY A 210 8.92 6.46 -16.48
N ILE A 211 8.73 5.16 -16.27
CA ILE A 211 9.85 4.22 -16.14
C ILE A 211 10.30 3.82 -17.56
N GLU A 212 11.57 4.08 -17.90
CA GLU A 212 12.11 3.85 -19.25
C GLU A 212 12.57 2.41 -19.46
N HIS A 213 13.34 1.85 -18.50
CA HIS A 213 13.89 0.50 -18.59
C HIS A 213 12.88 -0.53 -18.07
N ARG A 214 12.22 -1.23 -18.96
CA ARG A 214 11.13 -2.19 -18.67
C ARG A 214 11.34 -3.48 -19.44
N TYR A 215 11.38 -4.62 -18.75
CA TYR A 215 11.64 -5.91 -19.39
C TYR A 215 10.73 -6.98 -18.77
N THR A 216 10.47 -8.04 -19.53
CA THR A 216 9.74 -9.21 -19.03
C THR A 216 10.64 -10.17 -18.26
N SER A 217 11.95 -10.08 -18.47
CA SER A 217 12.98 -10.83 -17.75
C SER A 217 14.17 -9.92 -17.45
N ALA A 218 14.80 -10.09 -16.30
CA ALA A 218 16.02 -9.37 -15.96
C ALA A 218 17.22 -9.78 -16.84
N GLY A 219 17.15 -10.97 -17.46
CA GLY A 219 18.15 -11.42 -18.45
C GLY A 219 18.14 -10.61 -19.74
N ASP A 220 17.05 -9.93 -20.07
CA ASP A 220 16.91 -9.09 -21.26
C ASP A 220 17.33 -7.64 -21.03
N ALA A 221 17.65 -7.27 -19.78
CA ALA A 221 18.03 -5.90 -19.44
C ALA A 221 19.45 -5.57 -19.92
N ASP A 222 19.69 -4.28 -20.19
CA ASP A 222 21.01 -3.77 -20.65
C ASP A 222 22.11 -3.87 -19.57
N ARG A 223 21.75 -4.29 -18.36
CA ARG A 223 22.63 -4.44 -17.20
C ARG A 223 22.46 -5.82 -16.57
N ALA A 224 23.53 -6.40 -16.08
CA ALA A 224 23.51 -7.71 -15.41
C ALA A 224 23.39 -7.61 -13.87
N GLU A 225 23.87 -6.53 -13.27
CA GLU A 225 23.94 -6.32 -11.82
C GLU A 225 23.51 -4.90 -11.45
N TRP A 226 22.94 -4.72 -10.26
CA TRP A 226 22.42 -3.46 -9.72
C TRP A 226 22.88 -3.23 -8.30
N ASP A 227 23.00 -1.96 -7.90
CA ASP A 227 23.35 -1.55 -6.54
C ASP A 227 22.22 -1.90 -5.56
N VAL A 228 20.99 -1.71 -6.00
CA VAL A 228 19.77 -1.97 -5.21
C VAL A 228 18.84 -2.87 -6.01
N VAL A 229 18.46 -4.00 -5.44
CA VAL A 229 17.45 -4.92 -6.01
C VAL A 229 16.29 -5.04 -5.03
N ILE A 230 15.08 -4.76 -5.51
CA ILE A 230 13.86 -4.74 -4.69
C ILE A 230 12.89 -5.78 -5.22
N ASP A 231 12.53 -6.77 -4.40
CA ASP A 231 11.42 -7.65 -4.70
C ASP A 231 10.11 -7.05 -4.18
N CYS A 232 9.20 -6.71 -5.09
CA CYS A 232 7.83 -6.27 -4.79
C CYS A 232 6.79 -7.34 -5.13
N THR A 233 7.21 -8.57 -5.40
CA THR A 233 6.33 -9.65 -5.85
C THR A 233 6.00 -10.67 -4.76
N GLY A 234 6.94 -10.94 -3.83
CA GLY A 234 6.90 -12.07 -2.92
C GLY A 234 7.08 -13.43 -3.61
N SER A 235 7.41 -13.44 -4.91
CA SER A 235 7.65 -14.66 -5.68
C SER A 235 9.02 -15.24 -5.38
N ILE A 236 9.09 -16.51 -5.00
CA ILE A 236 10.36 -17.21 -4.76
C ILE A 236 11.26 -17.16 -5.99
N ALA A 237 10.69 -17.35 -7.19
CA ALA A 237 11.44 -17.29 -8.43
C ALA A 237 12.06 -15.90 -8.68
N ALA A 238 11.34 -14.81 -8.36
CA ALA A 238 11.86 -13.44 -8.47
C ALA A 238 12.96 -13.17 -7.43
N ILE A 239 12.82 -13.68 -6.22
CA ILE A 239 13.81 -13.57 -5.15
C ILE A 239 15.10 -14.32 -5.53
N GLU A 240 14.98 -15.56 -6.00
CA GLU A 240 16.12 -16.40 -6.40
C GLU A 240 16.83 -15.88 -7.67
N ASP A 241 16.10 -15.23 -8.59
CA ASP A 241 16.70 -14.55 -9.75
C ASP A 241 17.33 -13.20 -9.37
N GLY A 242 16.70 -12.43 -8.47
CA GLY A 242 17.09 -11.07 -8.13
C GLY A 242 18.32 -11.01 -7.21
N LEU A 243 18.42 -11.86 -6.20
CA LEU A 243 19.51 -11.79 -5.23
C LEU A 243 20.89 -12.00 -5.88
N PRO A 244 21.10 -12.91 -6.85
CA PRO A 244 22.32 -13.01 -7.63
C PRO A 244 22.67 -11.78 -8.49
N ARG A 245 21.74 -10.88 -8.73
CA ARG A 245 21.93 -9.65 -9.53
C ARG A 245 22.34 -8.43 -8.71
N VAL A 246 22.42 -8.58 -7.41
CA VAL A 246 22.96 -7.53 -6.54
C VAL A 246 24.48 -7.45 -6.77
N MET A 247 25.00 -6.28 -7.10
CA MET A 247 26.46 -6.09 -7.24
C MET A 247 27.17 -6.15 -5.87
N ALA A 248 28.48 -6.28 -5.88
CA ALA A 248 29.29 -6.29 -4.65
C ALA A 248 29.10 -4.96 -3.88
N GLY A 249 28.82 -5.08 -2.57
CA GLY A 249 28.50 -3.95 -1.68
C GLY A 249 27.07 -3.44 -1.82
N GLY A 250 26.22 -4.11 -2.64
CA GLY A 250 24.84 -3.72 -2.87
C GLY A 250 23.85 -4.30 -1.86
N VAL A 251 22.56 -4.09 -2.12
CA VAL A 251 21.47 -4.49 -1.21
C VAL A 251 20.33 -5.18 -1.95
N PHE A 252 19.82 -6.25 -1.37
CA PHE A 252 18.56 -6.90 -1.74
C PHE A 252 17.49 -6.58 -0.71
N GLN A 253 16.32 -6.11 -1.16
CA GLN A 253 15.19 -5.81 -0.28
C GLN A 253 14.02 -6.77 -0.54
N HIS A 254 13.59 -7.45 0.52
CA HIS A 254 12.28 -8.11 0.58
C HIS A 254 11.21 -7.07 0.93
N PHE A 255 10.45 -6.64 -0.06
CA PHE A 255 9.33 -5.73 0.09
C PHE A 255 7.99 -6.42 -0.17
N GLY A 256 7.94 -7.33 -1.15
CA GLY A 256 6.79 -8.20 -1.41
C GLY A 256 6.61 -9.25 -0.32
N VAL A 257 5.34 -9.58 -0.02
CA VAL A 257 5.00 -10.60 0.97
C VAL A 257 5.01 -11.96 0.29
N ALA A 258 5.91 -12.83 0.70
CA ALA A 258 5.93 -14.26 0.30
C ALA A 258 5.02 -15.09 1.23
N PRO A 259 4.54 -16.28 0.80
CA PRO A 259 3.86 -17.22 1.70
C PRO A 259 4.73 -17.54 2.92
N ALA A 260 4.10 -17.66 4.10
CA ALA A 260 4.82 -17.80 5.38
C ALA A 260 5.71 -19.04 5.47
N ASP A 261 5.34 -20.11 4.77
CA ASP A 261 6.06 -21.39 4.71
C ASP A 261 7.06 -21.48 3.53
N ALA A 262 7.10 -20.46 2.68
CA ALA A 262 7.97 -20.44 1.50
C ALA A 262 9.44 -20.23 1.91
N THR A 263 10.34 -20.86 1.14
CA THR A 263 11.78 -20.71 1.31
C THR A 263 12.45 -20.38 -0.02
N ALA A 264 13.39 -19.44 -0.01
CA ALA A 264 14.20 -19.08 -1.15
C ALA A 264 15.65 -19.56 -0.95
N ARG A 265 16.32 -19.97 -2.04
CA ARG A 265 17.72 -20.46 -2.02
C ARG A 265 18.67 -19.34 -2.48
N TYR A 266 19.73 -19.15 -1.74
CA TYR A 266 20.82 -18.26 -2.15
C TYR A 266 22.16 -18.77 -1.62
N SER A 267 23.27 -18.24 -2.12
CA SER A 267 24.63 -18.58 -1.67
C SER A 267 25.05 -17.71 -0.48
N PRO A 268 25.15 -18.24 0.76
CA PRO A 268 25.69 -17.48 1.89
C PRO A 268 27.14 -17.04 1.66
N PHE A 269 27.91 -17.82 0.89
CA PHE A 269 29.28 -17.44 0.52
C PHE A 269 29.31 -16.16 -0.32
N ARG A 270 28.36 -15.98 -1.23
CA ARG A 270 28.25 -14.77 -2.03
C ARG A 270 27.90 -13.56 -1.17
N VAL A 271 26.95 -13.70 -0.24
CA VAL A 271 26.59 -12.64 0.72
C VAL A 271 27.83 -12.18 1.51
N TYR A 272 28.63 -13.15 1.99
CA TYR A 272 29.87 -12.85 2.71
C TYR A 272 30.94 -12.21 1.81
N ARG A 273 31.27 -12.85 0.67
CA ARG A 273 32.36 -12.41 -0.20
C ARG A 273 32.13 -11.04 -0.82
N ASP A 274 30.89 -10.80 -1.26
CA ASP A 274 30.51 -9.58 -1.99
C ASP A 274 29.90 -8.51 -1.08
N GLU A 275 29.91 -8.71 0.26
CA GLU A 275 29.34 -7.80 1.28
C GLU A 275 27.88 -7.37 0.94
N VAL A 276 27.06 -8.29 0.44
CA VAL A 276 25.66 -8.01 0.07
C VAL A 276 24.82 -7.87 1.34
N SER A 277 24.07 -6.77 1.44
CA SER A 277 23.05 -6.60 2.49
C SER A 277 21.73 -7.23 2.05
N VAL A 278 21.04 -7.89 2.98
CA VAL A 278 19.64 -8.36 2.77
C VAL A 278 18.78 -7.72 3.83
N VAL A 279 17.75 -6.98 3.40
CA VAL A 279 16.86 -6.23 4.31
C VAL A 279 15.39 -6.57 4.04
N GLY A 280 14.57 -6.49 5.08
CA GLY A 280 13.12 -6.61 5.00
C GLY A 280 12.43 -5.31 5.39
N THR A 281 11.22 -5.10 4.89
CA THR A 281 10.40 -3.93 5.22
C THR A 281 8.99 -4.34 5.57
N MET A 282 8.46 -3.82 6.67
CA MET A 282 7.09 -4.11 7.12
C MET A 282 6.30 -2.81 7.30
N ALA A 283 5.24 -2.67 6.51
CA ALA A 283 4.19 -1.65 6.61
C ALA A 283 4.67 -0.18 6.74
N VAL A 284 3.90 0.63 7.43
CA VAL A 284 4.11 2.07 7.61
C VAL A 284 4.90 2.35 8.88
N LEU A 285 5.98 3.12 8.80
CA LEU A 285 6.71 3.61 9.97
C LEU A 285 7.06 5.09 9.81
N ASN A 286 6.36 5.98 10.52
CA ASN A 286 6.61 7.44 10.54
C ASN A 286 6.68 8.07 9.12
N SER A 287 6.04 7.43 8.13
CA SER A 287 6.10 7.79 6.72
C SER A 287 4.81 8.39 6.18
N PHE A 288 3.67 8.27 6.90
CA PHE A 288 2.36 8.64 6.37
C PHE A 288 2.25 10.13 6.05
N GLY A 289 2.65 11.02 6.96
CA GLY A 289 2.65 12.47 6.71
C GLY A 289 3.55 12.87 5.54
N ARG A 290 4.70 12.18 5.36
CA ARG A 290 5.58 12.38 4.20
C ARG A 290 4.92 11.88 2.91
N ALA A 291 4.15 10.80 2.98
CA ALA A 291 3.40 10.29 1.84
C ALA A 291 2.33 11.28 1.39
N VAL A 292 1.58 11.88 2.31
CA VAL A 292 0.64 12.97 2.00
C VAL A 292 1.36 14.10 1.29
N ALA A 293 2.43 14.63 1.87
CA ALA A 293 3.18 15.74 1.29
C ALA A 293 3.74 15.40 -0.10
N MET A 294 4.29 14.20 -0.30
CA MET A 294 4.79 13.76 -1.61
C MET A 294 3.68 13.56 -2.63
N PHE A 295 2.56 13.00 -2.22
CA PHE A 295 1.39 12.82 -3.09
C PHE A 295 0.87 14.17 -3.61
N GLU A 296 0.68 15.13 -2.71
CA GLU A 296 0.18 16.47 -3.01
C GLU A 296 1.11 17.33 -3.88
N THR A 297 2.41 17.03 -3.89
CA THR A 297 3.35 17.69 -4.83
C THR A 297 3.32 17.11 -6.24
N GLY A 298 2.50 16.09 -6.51
CA GLY A 298 2.48 15.37 -7.78
C GLY A 298 3.74 14.52 -8.00
N ALA A 299 4.45 14.17 -6.91
CA ALA A 299 5.63 13.31 -6.98
C ALA A 299 5.31 11.93 -7.56
N ILE A 300 4.08 11.48 -7.41
CA ILE A 300 3.57 10.20 -7.90
C ILE A 300 2.49 10.45 -8.95
N LYS A 301 2.63 9.81 -10.10
CA LYS A 301 1.58 9.76 -11.12
C LYS A 301 0.56 8.68 -10.72
N ALA A 302 -0.48 9.08 -9.99
CA ALA A 302 -1.47 8.20 -9.39
C ALA A 302 -2.48 7.66 -10.43
N GLN A 303 -3.01 8.56 -11.26
CA GLN A 303 -4.10 8.25 -12.19
C GLN A 303 -3.85 7.01 -13.08
N PRO A 304 -2.68 6.81 -13.71
CA PRO A 304 -2.44 5.62 -14.53
C PRO A 304 -2.40 4.32 -13.73
N MET A 305 -2.19 4.40 -12.42
CA MET A 305 -2.11 3.24 -11.53
C MET A 305 -3.48 2.69 -11.14
N ILE A 306 -4.54 3.51 -11.17
CA ILE A 306 -5.88 3.11 -10.74
C ILE A 306 -6.68 2.63 -11.94
N SER A 307 -7.00 1.34 -11.98
CA SER A 307 -7.60 0.73 -13.15
C SER A 307 -9.11 0.50 -13.06
N HIS A 308 -9.64 0.27 -11.87
CA HIS A 308 -11.05 -0.07 -11.67
C HIS A 308 -11.56 0.50 -10.36
N SER A 309 -12.86 0.85 -10.34
CA SER A 309 -13.60 1.11 -9.11
C SER A 309 -14.81 0.17 -9.05
N PHE A 310 -15.03 -0.41 -7.87
CA PHE A 310 -16.10 -1.36 -7.57
C PHE A 310 -17.05 -0.78 -6.54
N THR A 311 -18.30 -1.25 -6.55
CA THR A 311 -19.24 -1.04 -5.45
C THR A 311 -18.91 -2.00 -4.29
N LEU A 312 -19.60 -1.85 -3.16
CA LEU A 312 -19.50 -2.84 -2.06
C LEU A 312 -19.98 -4.21 -2.51
N GLU A 313 -21.06 -4.27 -3.30
CA GLU A 313 -21.65 -5.51 -3.82
C GLU A 313 -20.68 -6.29 -4.69
N ASP A 314 -19.80 -5.59 -5.39
CA ASP A 314 -18.82 -6.18 -6.30
C ASP A 314 -17.45 -6.44 -5.63
N TYR A 315 -17.34 -6.30 -4.29
CA TYR A 315 -16.09 -6.51 -3.55
C TYR A 315 -15.49 -7.90 -3.81
N ALA A 316 -16.32 -8.94 -3.80
CA ALA A 316 -15.88 -10.31 -4.11
C ALA A 316 -15.31 -10.44 -5.53
N GLN A 317 -15.85 -9.69 -6.50
CA GLN A 317 -15.31 -9.62 -7.86
C GLN A 317 -13.95 -8.91 -7.87
N ALA A 318 -13.81 -7.81 -7.13
CA ALA A 318 -12.54 -7.10 -7.01
C ALA A 318 -11.44 -8.01 -6.45
N LEU A 319 -11.71 -8.81 -5.40
CA LEU A 319 -10.75 -9.78 -4.85
C LEU A 319 -10.38 -10.87 -5.85
N ARG A 320 -11.36 -11.44 -6.59
CA ARG A 320 -11.06 -12.44 -7.64
C ARG A 320 -10.17 -11.85 -8.73
N MET A 321 -10.47 -10.62 -9.16
CA MET A 321 -9.67 -9.91 -10.16
C MET A 321 -8.25 -9.63 -9.66
N PHE A 322 -8.10 -9.23 -8.40
CA PHE A 322 -6.82 -9.02 -7.75
C PHE A 322 -5.98 -10.32 -7.72
N ARG A 323 -6.58 -11.43 -7.26
CA ARG A 323 -5.92 -12.76 -7.22
C ARG A 323 -5.50 -13.26 -8.60
N ALA A 324 -6.29 -12.95 -9.63
CA ALA A 324 -5.95 -13.27 -11.02
C ALA A 324 -4.86 -12.35 -11.59
N GLY A 325 -4.32 -11.41 -10.81
CA GLY A 325 -3.30 -10.46 -11.26
C GLY A 325 -3.79 -9.48 -12.31
N GLN A 326 -5.11 -9.31 -12.44
CA GLN A 326 -5.76 -8.44 -13.41
C GLN A 326 -5.89 -7.00 -12.87
N GLY A 327 -5.86 -6.05 -13.78
CA GLY A 327 -5.90 -4.63 -13.41
C GLY A 327 -4.57 -4.14 -12.82
N ARG A 328 -4.64 -2.98 -12.16
CA ARG A 328 -3.54 -2.33 -11.42
C ARG A 328 -4.01 -2.12 -9.97
N LYS A 329 -4.05 -0.88 -9.45
CA LYS A 329 -4.78 -0.62 -8.21
C LYS A 329 -6.28 -0.73 -8.48
N LEU A 330 -6.93 -1.64 -7.80
CA LEU A 330 -8.37 -1.77 -7.72
C LEU A 330 -8.85 -1.00 -6.51
N GLN A 331 -9.97 -0.28 -6.62
CA GLN A 331 -10.57 0.47 -5.52
C GLN A 331 -12.02 0.04 -5.32
N VAL A 332 -12.47 0.06 -4.08
CA VAL A 332 -13.90 0.05 -3.76
C VAL A 332 -14.31 1.47 -3.40
N ARG A 333 -15.41 1.93 -3.96
CA ARG A 333 -16.04 3.23 -3.68
C ARG A 333 -17.42 2.98 -3.10
N PRO A 334 -17.58 2.93 -1.78
CA PRO A 334 -18.79 2.45 -1.11
C PRO A 334 -20.05 3.23 -1.44
N ASN A 335 -19.89 4.49 -1.87
CA ASN A 335 -21.00 5.40 -2.16
C ASN A 335 -21.23 5.62 -3.66
N GLN A 336 -20.64 4.78 -4.55
CA GLN A 336 -20.95 4.80 -5.99
C GLN A 336 -22.03 3.75 -6.34
N ASP A 337 -22.79 4.02 -7.40
CA ASP A 337 -23.92 3.15 -7.82
C ASP A 337 -23.50 2.01 -8.75
N THR A 338 -22.39 2.13 -9.46
CA THR A 338 -21.95 1.15 -10.47
C THR A 338 -20.42 1.00 -10.49
N SER A 339 -19.96 -0.24 -10.64
CA SER A 339 -18.54 -0.52 -10.86
C SER A 339 -18.07 -0.07 -12.24
N ARG A 340 -16.79 0.38 -12.35
CA ARG A 340 -16.25 1.00 -13.58
C ARG A 340 -14.82 0.55 -13.85
N THR A 341 -14.49 0.36 -15.13
CA THR A 341 -13.12 0.32 -15.64
C THR A 341 -12.66 1.74 -15.89
N LEU A 342 -11.53 2.14 -15.30
CA LEU A 342 -10.99 3.50 -15.36
C LEU A 342 -9.82 3.62 -16.36
N LEU A 343 -9.31 2.50 -16.89
CA LEU A 343 -8.25 2.49 -17.90
C LEU A 343 -8.81 2.97 -19.25
N GLY A 344 -8.17 3.97 -19.85
CA GLY A 344 -8.47 4.43 -21.21
C GLY A 344 -9.35 5.67 -21.32
N GLN A 345 -9.66 6.35 -20.21
CA GLN A 345 -10.34 7.65 -20.29
C GLN A 345 -9.34 8.80 -20.00
N PRO A 346 -8.72 9.41 -21.04
CA PRO A 346 -8.05 10.68 -20.85
C PRO A 346 -9.11 11.77 -20.65
N GLY A 347 -9.18 12.34 -19.45
CA GLY A 347 -9.75 13.67 -19.26
C GLY A 347 -11.26 13.79 -19.35
N GLN A 348 -12.01 13.13 -18.48
CA GLN A 348 -13.31 13.66 -18.05
C GLN A 348 -13.15 14.23 -16.64
N ARG A 349 -12.64 15.44 -16.57
CA ARG A 349 -12.86 16.32 -15.41
C ARG A 349 -14.33 16.78 -15.48
N ARG A 350 -15.14 16.41 -14.51
CA ARG A 350 -16.35 17.12 -14.13
C ARG A 350 -16.26 17.46 -12.67
#